data_498aa6e33c5c018c4b0434abb36b86f4
#
_entry.id   498aa6e33c5c018c4b0434abb36b86f4
#
_cell.length_a   1.000
_cell.length_b   1.000
_cell.length_c   1.000
_cell.angle_alpha   90.00
_cell.angle_beta   90.00
_cell.angle_gamma   90.00
#
_symmetry.space_group_name_H-M   'P 1'
#
loop_
_entity.id
_entity.type
_entity.pdbx_description
1 polymer ?
#
loop_
_entity_poly.entity_id
_entity_poly.type
_entity_poly.pdbx_seq_one_letter_code
_entity_poly.pdbx_strand_id
1 'polypeptide(L)'
;MNRSARTAETVSDVYLALMLSAFLLWTGPDGYTKILEAKYRLFLLLTIVYCADAALSALRQIRTVCFCKLLRAVRPAEWLMLGYVLCSLLSTFLSPWRADAWLGLSRREGLLTLALYGAVFLLLGRLARPKAWLLDVFGAAMSLCCLLALWQLAGGNPLGLYPKGLAYSDAGTAYSGAYLGTIGNTDLLAAVMCVAVPAFFYGAWKLRRCWLLVPLTLCVTVSVRMNVSAGLLGTAAGLVLPLPLALDEKKRRAATIIIGGVLLAAFLAVFPVSYTHLRA
;
A
#
# COMPACT_ATOMS: atom_id res chain seq x y z
N MET A 1 -22.25 -21.12 6.57
CA MET A 1 -21.65 -19.84 6.94
C MET A 1 -22.74 -18.97 7.55
N ASN A 2 -22.60 -18.53 8.79
CA ASN A 2 -23.60 -17.74 9.52
C ASN A 2 -23.80 -16.36 8.81
N ARG A 3 -25.03 -15.83 8.82
CA ARG A 3 -25.39 -14.54 8.16
C ARG A 3 -24.45 -13.40 8.57
N SER A 4 -24.09 -13.34 9.85
CA SER A 4 -23.15 -12.36 10.39
C SER A 4 -21.74 -12.45 9.78
N ALA A 5 -21.23 -13.67 9.54
CA ALA A 5 -19.91 -13.86 8.92
C ALA A 5 -19.89 -13.41 7.44
N ARG A 6 -21.00 -13.58 6.71
CA ARG A 6 -21.14 -13.07 5.35
C ARG A 6 -21.16 -11.55 5.30
N THR A 7 -21.87 -10.92 6.23
CA THR A 7 -21.91 -9.45 6.31
C THR A 7 -20.51 -8.88 6.57
N ALA A 8 -19.76 -9.41 7.54
CA ALA A 8 -18.41 -8.96 7.86
C ALA A 8 -17.43 -9.13 6.67
N GLU A 9 -17.54 -10.24 5.94
CA GLU A 9 -16.77 -10.47 4.71
C GLU A 9 -17.12 -9.42 3.65
N THR A 10 -18.41 -9.15 3.41
CA THR A 10 -18.85 -8.16 2.43
C THR A 10 -18.37 -6.75 2.78
N VAL A 11 -18.44 -6.36 4.05
CA VAL A 11 -17.94 -5.05 4.50
C VAL A 11 -16.42 -4.95 4.29
N SER A 12 -15.67 -6.01 4.57
CA SER A 12 -14.23 -6.07 4.30
C SER A 12 -13.91 -5.95 2.80
N ASP A 13 -14.71 -6.59 1.94
CA ASP A 13 -14.57 -6.49 0.49
C ASP A 13 -14.82 -5.05 -0.01
N VAL A 14 -15.86 -4.40 0.50
CA VAL A 14 -16.19 -3.00 0.16
C VAL A 14 -15.08 -2.07 0.62
N TYR A 15 -14.58 -2.25 1.85
CA TYR A 15 -13.45 -1.47 2.35
C TYR A 15 -12.21 -1.63 1.47
N LEU A 16 -11.83 -2.86 1.14
CA LEU A 16 -10.70 -3.14 0.24
C LEU A 16 -10.91 -2.53 -1.15
N ALA A 17 -12.11 -2.67 -1.73
CA ALA A 17 -12.42 -2.08 -3.03
C ALA A 17 -12.27 -0.55 -3.01
N LEU A 18 -12.77 0.12 -1.96
CA LEU A 18 -12.65 1.56 -1.80
C LEU A 18 -11.19 2.00 -1.60
N MET A 19 -10.41 1.26 -0.82
CA MET A 19 -8.98 1.54 -0.63
C MET A 19 -8.16 1.32 -1.90
N LEU A 20 -8.46 0.28 -2.68
CA LEU A 20 -7.77 -0.05 -3.93
C LEU A 20 -8.23 0.81 -5.14
N SER A 21 -9.29 1.59 -5.00
CA SER A 21 -9.81 2.44 -6.08
C SER A 21 -10.00 3.89 -5.66
N ALA A 22 -11.05 4.19 -4.90
CA ALA A 22 -11.41 5.56 -4.53
C ALA A 22 -10.28 6.27 -3.77
N PHE A 23 -9.69 5.62 -2.77
CA PHE A 23 -8.55 6.18 -2.02
C PHE A 23 -7.33 6.41 -2.91
N LEU A 24 -7.01 5.43 -3.77
CA LEU A 24 -5.90 5.53 -4.71
C LEU A 24 -6.08 6.72 -5.65
N LEU A 25 -7.28 6.91 -6.21
CA LEU A 25 -7.58 7.96 -7.19
C LEU A 25 -7.91 9.32 -6.58
N TRP A 26 -8.19 9.40 -5.29
CA TRP A 26 -8.59 10.64 -4.63
C TRP A 26 -7.44 11.64 -4.53
N THR A 27 -7.62 12.83 -5.09
CA THR A 27 -6.63 13.92 -5.03
C THR A 27 -7.09 15.11 -4.17
N GLY A 28 -8.40 15.14 -3.84
CA GLY A 28 -9.01 16.28 -3.17
C GLY A 28 -9.25 17.48 -4.10
N PRO A 29 -9.96 18.51 -3.61
CA PRO A 29 -10.29 19.69 -4.42
C PRO A 29 -9.10 20.62 -4.65
N ASP A 30 -8.10 20.62 -3.76
CA ASP A 30 -6.94 21.54 -3.80
C ASP A 30 -5.73 20.95 -4.58
N GLY A 31 -5.93 19.86 -5.32
CA GLY A 31 -4.87 19.19 -6.07
C GLY A 31 -3.65 18.83 -5.19
N TYR A 32 -2.46 19.01 -5.73
CA TYR A 32 -1.23 18.64 -5.03
C TYR A 32 -0.90 19.49 -3.80
N THR A 33 -1.44 20.68 -3.68
CA THR A 33 -1.18 21.58 -2.54
C THR A 33 -1.58 20.94 -1.21
N LYS A 34 -2.69 20.18 -1.17
CA LYS A 34 -3.21 19.54 0.05
C LYS A 34 -3.53 18.05 -0.15
N ILE A 35 -2.89 17.39 -1.11
CA ILE A 35 -3.21 16.00 -1.44
C ILE A 35 -3.03 15.05 -0.25
N LEU A 36 -1.99 15.25 0.56
CA LEU A 36 -1.72 14.42 1.73
C LEU A 36 -2.86 14.51 2.74
N GLU A 37 -3.32 15.74 3.02
CA GLU A 37 -4.41 15.96 3.97
C GLU A 37 -5.74 15.40 3.44
N ALA A 38 -6.02 15.57 2.15
CA ALA A 38 -7.21 15.03 1.51
C ALA A 38 -7.25 13.50 1.56
N LYS A 39 -6.13 12.83 1.26
CA LYS A 39 -5.99 11.39 1.37
C LYS A 39 -6.10 10.91 2.82
N TYR A 40 -5.45 11.60 3.75
CA TYR A 40 -5.51 11.25 5.16
C TYR A 40 -6.95 11.31 5.71
N ARG A 41 -7.70 12.35 5.39
CA ARG A 41 -9.12 12.47 5.78
C ARG A 41 -9.95 11.32 5.22
N LEU A 42 -9.76 10.97 3.94
CA LEU A 42 -10.48 9.84 3.34
C LEU A 42 -10.07 8.51 3.98
N PHE A 43 -8.77 8.30 4.24
CA PHE A 43 -8.29 7.12 4.97
C PHE A 43 -8.93 7.00 6.35
N LEU A 44 -8.95 8.08 7.13
CA LEU A 44 -9.58 8.09 8.45
C LEU A 44 -11.07 7.73 8.37
N LEU A 45 -11.80 8.37 7.46
CA LEU A 45 -13.23 8.12 7.29
C LEU A 45 -13.50 6.65 6.99
N LEU A 46 -12.87 6.10 5.96
CA LEU A 46 -13.07 4.71 5.53
C LEU A 46 -12.66 3.72 6.63
N THR A 47 -11.52 3.98 7.28
CA THR A 47 -10.98 3.06 8.28
C THR A 47 -11.78 3.10 9.58
N ILE A 48 -12.21 4.27 10.05
CA ILE A 48 -13.04 4.39 11.26
C ILE A 48 -14.39 3.71 11.03
N VAL A 49 -15.02 3.92 9.89
CA VAL A 49 -16.29 3.27 9.54
C VAL A 49 -16.11 1.75 9.51
N TYR A 50 -15.05 1.25 8.89
CA TYR A 50 -14.74 -0.18 8.84
C TYR A 50 -14.50 -0.77 10.24
N CYS A 51 -13.68 -0.11 11.07
CA CYS A 51 -13.41 -0.54 12.45
C CYS A 51 -14.67 -0.51 13.32
N ALA A 52 -15.53 0.50 13.17
CA ALA A 52 -16.78 0.61 13.91
C ALA A 52 -17.75 -0.52 13.56
N ASP A 53 -17.93 -0.84 12.27
CA ASP A 53 -18.76 -1.99 11.84
C ASP A 53 -18.22 -3.31 12.40
N ALA A 54 -16.91 -3.53 12.31
CA ALA A 54 -16.26 -4.72 12.84
C ALA A 54 -16.45 -4.83 14.38
N ALA A 55 -16.31 -3.71 15.11
CA ALA A 55 -16.52 -3.67 16.55
C ALA A 55 -17.97 -3.98 16.92
N LEU A 56 -18.96 -3.40 16.22
CA LEU A 56 -20.39 -3.68 16.43
C LEU A 56 -20.71 -5.15 16.15
N SER A 57 -20.12 -5.73 15.11
CA SER A 57 -20.27 -7.14 14.78
C SER A 57 -19.65 -8.07 15.84
N ALA A 58 -18.49 -7.70 16.39
CA ALA A 58 -17.82 -8.40 17.47
C ALA A 58 -18.62 -8.34 18.78
N LEU A 59 -19.14 -7.17 19.16
CA LEU A 59 -19.95 -6.99 20.37
C LEU A 59 -21.20 -7.89 20.38
N ARG A 60 -21.82 -8.13 19.23
CA ARG A 60 -22.94 -9.05 19.07
C ARG A 60 -22.54 -10.53 19.31
N GLN A 61 -21.27 -10.87 19.13
CA GLN A 61 -20.74 -12.25 19.24
C GLN A 61 -20.05 -12.53 20.58
N ILE A 62 -19.51 -11.51 21.26
CA ILE A 62 -18.73 -11.66 22.52
C ILE A 62 -19.54 -12.28 23.67
N ARG A 63 -20.87 -12.19 23.64
CA ARG A 63 -21.74 -12.82 24.65
C ARG A 63 -21.57 -14.35 24.78
N THR A 64 -20.84 -14.98 23.86
CA THR A 64 -20.72 -16.46 23.77
C THR A 64 -19.28 -16.99 23.79
N VAL A 65 -18.23 -16.15 23.81
CA VAL A 65 -16.84 -16.61 23.66
C VAL A 65 -16.00 -16.30 24.91
N CYS A 66 -15.37 -17.34 25.47
CA CYS A 66 -14.44 -17.20 26.59
C CYS A 66 -13.14 -16.52 26.11
N PHE A 67 -12.67 -15.49 26.88
CA PHE A 67 -11.46 -14.71 26.59
C PHE A 67 -10.20 -15.57 26.40
N CYS A 68 -10.05 -16.65 27.20
CA CYS A 68 -8.92 -17.58 27.05
C CYS A 68 -8.88 -18.31 25.70
N LYS A 69 -10.04 -18.59 25.08
CA LYS A 69 -10.09 -19.17 23.74
C LYS A 69 -9.68 -18.15 22.68
N LEU A 70 -9.99 -16.87 22.88
CA LEU A 70 -9.62 -15.79 21.99
C LEU A 70 -8.10 -15.61 21.94
N LEU A 71 -7.42 -15.59 23.12
CA LEU A 71 -5.95 -15.47 23.19
C LEU A 71 -5.21 -16.62 22.51
N ARG A 72 -5.71 -17.87 22.68
CA ARG A 72 -5.11 -19.04 22.03
C ARG A 72 -5.29 -19.08 20.50
N ALA A 73 -6.24 -18.31 19.98
CA ALA A 73 -6.52 -18.22 18.55
C ALA A 73 -5.71 -17.11 17.84
N VAL A 74 -4.86 -16.37 18.55
CA VAL A 74 -4.01 -15.31 17.98
C VAL A 74 -2.84 -15.93 17.20
N ARG A 75 -2.69 -15.53 15.95
CA ARG A 75 -1.62 -16.01 15.06
C ARG A 75 -0.30 -15.31 15.39
N PRO A 76 0.88 -15.92 15.09
CA PRO A 76 2.18 -15.28 15.32
C PRO A 76 2.30 -13.87 14.70
N ALA A 77 1.85 -13.69 13.47
CA ALA A 77 1.85 -12.38 12.79
C ALA A 77 1.00 -11.32 13.51
N GLU A 78 -0.11 -11.74 14.13
CA GLU A 78 -0.97 -10.83 14.91
C GLU A 78 -0.29 -10.42 16.22
N TRP A 79 0.46 -11.32 16.87
CA TRP A 79 1.29 -10.99 18.03
C TRP A 79 2.39 -10.00 17.70
N LEU A 80 3.05 -10.16 16.54
CA LEU A 80 4.05 -9.20 16.08
C LEU A 80 3.45 -7.82 15.81
N MET A 81 2.27 -7.77 15.19
CA MET A 81 1.56 -6.50 14.97
C MET A 81 1.14 -5.83 16.29
N LEU A 82 0.62 -6.60 17.24
CA LEU A 82 0.28 -6.07 18.56
C LEU A 82 1.53 -5.55 19.29
N GLY A 83 2.65 -6.29 19.22
CA GLY A 83 3.94 -5.85 19.75
C GLY A 83 4.42 -4.55 19.11
N TYR A 84 4.31 -4.43 17.78
CA TYR A 84 4.65 -3.20 17.06
C TYR A 84 3.82 -2.00 17.53
N VAL A 85 2.50 -2.16 17.65
CA VAL A 85 1.61 -1.08 18.14
C VAL A 85 1.93 -0.73 19.59
N LEU A 86 2.23 -1.74 20.44
CA LEU A 86 2.61 -1.51 21.83
C LEU A 86 3.94 -0.75 21.96
N CYS A 87 4.96 -1.13 21.17
CA CYS A 87 6.23 -0.40 21.12
C CYS A 87 6.04 1.05 20.64
N SER A 88 5.19 1.27 19.63
CA SER A 88 4.84 2.61 19.14
C SER A 88 4.13 3.44 20.22
N LEU A 89 3.22 2.83 20.97
CA LEU A 89 2.54 3.43 22.11
C LEU A 89 3.54 3.85 23.20
N LEU A 90 4.40 2.93 23.63
CA LEU A 90 5.43 3.20 24.65
C LEU A 90 6.38 4.31 24.18
N SER A 91 6.83 4.28 22.94
CA SER A 91 7.69 5.31 22.33
C SER A 91 7.01 6.68 22.37
N THR A 92 5.71 6.74 22.05
CA THR A 92 4.95 8.00 22.07
C THR A 92 4.82 8.56 23.49
N PHE A 93 4.55 7.71 24.50
CA PHE A 93 4.43 8.14 25.89
C PHE A 93 5.77 8.59 26.49
N LEU A 94 6.87 7.99 26.06
CA LEU A 94 8.22 8.34 26.50
C LEU A 94 8.80 9.54 25.74
N SER A 95 8.19 9.94 24.60
CA SER A 95 8.65 11.07 23.80
C SER A 95 8.45 12.41 24.53
N PRO A 96 9.42 13.33 24.47
CA PRO A 96 9.25 14.71 24.91
C PRO A 96 8.23 15.47 24.02
N TRP A 97 8.02 15.03 22.78
CA TRP A 97 7.12 15.62 21.77
C TRP A 97 5.82 14.81 21.62
N ARG A 98 5.14 14.56 22.73
CA ARG A 98 3.96 13.65 22.75
C ARG A 98 2.84 14.07 21.81
N ALA A 99 2.55 15.37 21.74
CA ALA A 99 1.47 15.89 20.89
C ALA A 99 1.75 15.59 19.40
N ASP A 100 2.99 15.83 18.98
CA ASP A 100 3.42 15.56 17.59
C ASP A 100 3.52 14.07 17.30
N ALA A 101 4.00 13.27 18.26
CA ALA A 101 4.09 11.82 18.13
C ALA A 101 2.70 11.15 18.06
N TRP A 102 1.67 11.76 18.67
CA TRP A 102 0.31 11.24 18.66
C TRP A 102 -0.35 11.32 17.27
N LEU A 103 -0.27 12.48 16.61
CA LEU A 103 -0.91 12.72 15.31
C LEU A 103 0.06 12.62 14.13
N GLY A 104 1.35 12.71 14.37
CA GLY A 104 2.38 12.91 13.37
C GLY A 104 2.36 14.35 12.84
N LEU A 105 3.53 14.87 12.51
CA LEU A 105 3.66 16.21 11.93
C LEU A 105 3.13 16.27 10.48
N SER A 106 3.96 16.66 9.55
CA SER A 106 3.55 16.90 8.15
C SER A 106 2.95 15.67 7.45
N ARG A 107 3.41 14.44 7.77
CA ARG A 107 2.98 13.20 7.11
C ARG A 107 1.81 12.50 7.80
N ARG A 108 1.36 12.97 8.94
CA ARG A 108 0.26 12.37 9.72
C ARG A 108 0.48 10.89 10.09
N GLU A 109 1.75 10.45 10.17
CA GLU A 109 2.14 9.09 10.55
C GLU A 109 2.45 8.99 12.06
N GLY A 110 1.52 9.47 12.90
CA GLY A 110 1.63 9.34 14.35
C GLY A 110 1.00 8.05 14.88
N LEU A 111 0.99 7.90 16.20
CA LEU A 111 0.47 6.71 16.90
C LEU A 111 -0.95 6.36 16.47
N LEU A 112 -1.83 7.36 16.27
CA LEU A 112 -3.21 7.13 15.83
C LEU A 112 -3.24 6.36 14.49
N THR A 113 -2.44 6.80 13.53
CA THR A 113 -2.38 6.16 12.20
C THR A 113 -1.79 4.75 12.28
N LEU A 114 -0.73 4.56 13.08
CA LEU A 114 -0.11 3.25 13.28
C LEU A 114 -1.06 2.27 13.98
N ALA A 115 -1.85 2.74 14.95
CA ALA A 115 -2.88 1.94 15.61
C ALA A 115 -4.00 1.53 14.63
N LEU A 116 -4.41 2.44 13.74
CA LEU A 116 -5.39 2.14 12.68
C LEU A 116 -4.84 1.13 11.67
N TYR A 117 -3.56 1.22 11.28
CA TYR A 117 -2.91 0.19 10.44
C TYR A 117 -2.92 -1.17 11.14
N GLY A 118 -2.61 -1.21 12.45
CA GLY A 118 -2.70 -2.43 13.25
C GLY A 118 -4.11 -3.00 13.29
N ALA A 119 -5.12 -2.16 13.51
CA ALA A 119 -6.53 -2.57 13.52
C ALA A 119 -6.95 -3.14 12.16
N VAL A 120 -6.64 -2.45 11.06
CA VAL A 120 -6.93 -2.93 9.69
C VAL A 120 -6.25 -4.25 9.41
N PHE A 121 -4.96 -4.40 9.78
CA PHE A 121 -4.23 -5.66 9.61
C PHE A 121 -4.92 -6.83 10.34
N LEU A 122 -5.30 -6.63 11.59
CA LEU A 122 -5.96 -7.65 12.40
C LEU A 122 -7.35 -8.00 11.85
N LEU A 123 -8.14 -6.99 11.48
CA LEU A 123 -9.49 -7.20 10.99
C LEU A 123 -9.51 -7.85 9.61
N LEU A 124 -8.74 -7.35 8.65
CA LEU A 124 -8.66 -7.93 7.31
C LEU A 124 -8.07 -9.34 7.35
N GLY A 125 -7.06 -9.59 8.19
CA GLY A 125 -6.47 -10.91 8.35
C GLY A 125 -7.44 -11.99 8.85
N ARG A 126 -8.54 -11.58 9.50
CA ARG A 126 -9.57 -12.49 10.03
C ARG A 126 -10.87 -12.50 9.25
N LEU A 127 -11.28 -11.35 8.72
CA LEU A 127 -12.60 -11.15 8.11
C LEU A 127 -12.57 -11.19 6.58
N ALA A 128 -11.50 -10.70 5.97
CA ALA A 128 -11.40 -10.67 4.51
C ALA A 128 -10.98 -12.04 3.95
N ARG A 129 -11.47 -12.32 2.74
CA ARG A 129 -11.02 -13.46 1.93
C ARG A 129 -10.49 -12.93 0.59
N PRO A 130 -9.34 -13.45 0.10
CA PRO A 130 -8.82 -13.03 -1.19
C PRO A 130 -9.84 -13.30 -2.31
N LYS A 131 -10.21 -12.24 -3.05
CA LYS A 131 -11.12 -12.33 -4.20
C LYS A 131 -10.46 -11.74 -5.43
N ALA A 132 -10.49 -12.48 -6.51
CA ALA A 132 -9.82 -12.11 -7.74
C ALA A 132 -10.35 -10.79 -8.35
N TRP A 133 -11.64 -10.47 -8.16
CA TRP A 133 -12.22 -9.22 -8.66
C TRP A 133 -11.63 -7.96 -7.99
N LEU A 134 -11.06 -8.07 -6.78
CA LEU A 134 -10.34 -6.94 -6.14
C LEU A 134 -9.10 -6.55 -6.93
N LEU A 135 -8.44 -7.53 -7.59
CA LEU A 135 -7.35 -7.22 -8.52
C LEU A 135 -7.84 -6.48 -9.76
N ASP A 136 -9.07 -6.76 -10.21
CA ASP A 136 -9.65 -6.04 -11.35
C ASP A 136 -9.92 -4.59 -10.99
N VAL A 137 -10.48 -4.33 -9.81
CA VAL A 137 -10.71 -2.97 -9.29
C VAL A 137 -9.39 -2.24 -9.15
N PHE A 138 -8.39 -2.88 -8.55
CA PHE A 138 -7.05 -2.31 -8.40
C PHE A 138 -6.38 -2.03 -9.74
N GLY A 139 -6.48 -2.97 -10.70
CA GLY A 139 -5.95 -2.83 -12.04
C GLY A 139 -6.56 -1.66 -12.80
N ALA A 140 -7.89 -1.49 -12.72
CA ALA A 140 -8.58 -0.36 -13.35
C ALA A 140 -8.13 0.98 -12.74
N ALA A 141 -8.08 1.07 -11.41
CA ALA A 141 -7.65 2.29 -10.73
C ALA A 141 -6.18 2.63 -11.02
N MET A 142 -5.29 1.62 -11.00
CA MET A 142 -3.88 1.82 -11.36
C MET A 142 -3.70 2.22 -12.82
N SER A 143 -4.50 1.67 -13.74
CA SER A 143 -4.46 2.08 -15.15
C SER A 143 -4.79 3.56 -15.30
N LEU A 144 -5.84 4.06 -14.63
CA LEU A 144 -6.20 5.48 -14.65
C LEU A 144 -5.10 6.35 -14.04
N CYS A 145 -4.53 5.93 -12.91
CA CYS A 145 -3.42 6.64 -12.27
C CYS A 145 -2.19 6.72 -13.19
N CYS A 146 -1.83 5.61 -13.84
CA CYS A 146 -0.69 5.54 -14.76
C CYS A 146 -0.92 6.37 -16.02
N LEU A 147 -2.12 6.34 -16.60
CA LEU A 147 -2.45 7.16 -17.78
C LEU A 147 -2.33 8.65 -17.45
N LEU A 148 -2.83 9.08 -16.28
CA LEU A 148 -2.66 10.44 -15.80
C LEU A 148 -1.18 10.77 -15.62
N ALA A 149 -0.40 9.88 -14.99
CA ALA A 149 1.03 10.07 -14.77
C ALA A 149 1.79 10.21 -16.09
N LEU A 150 1.51 9.37 -17.10
CA LEU A 150 2.11 9.47 -18.43
C LEU A 150 1.77 10.79 -19.13
N TRP A 151 0.51 11.27 -18.98
CA TRP A 151 0.12 12.57 -19.53
C TRP A 151 0.89 13.70 -18.85
N GLN A 152 1.05 13.65 -17.53
CA GLN A 152 1.81 14.64 -16.77
C GLN A 152 3.31 14.62 -17.13
N LEU A 153 3.91 13.45 -17.34
CA LEU A 153 5.29 13.30 -17.81
C LEU A 153 5.50 13.86 -19.22
N ALA A 154 4.43 13.96 -20.03
CA ALA A 154 4.43 14.66 -21.31
C ALA A 154 4.16 16.18 -21.20
N GLY A 155 4.13 16.74 -19.99
CA GLY A 155 3.94 18.18 -19.73
C GLY A 155 2.49 18.62 -19.56
N GLY A 156 1.51 17.69 -19.56
CA GLY A 156 0.08 18.02 -19.39
C GLY A 156 -0.33 18.17 -17.92
N ASN A 157 -1.40 18.94 -17.70
CA ASN A 157 -2.08 19.07 -16.40
C ASN A 157 -3.60 18.93 -16.57
N PRO A 158 -4.10 17.76 -17.02
CA PRO A 158 -5.49 17.61 -17.47
C PRO A 158 -6.52 17.79 -16.36
N LEU A 159 -6.16 17.48 -15.11
CA LEU A 159 -7.03 17.60 -13.93
C LEU A 159 -6.75 18.87 -13.12
N GLY A 160 -5.85 19.75 -13.57
CA GLY A 160 -5.49 20.97 -12.83
C GLY A 160 -4.84 20.68 -11.45
N LEU A 161 -4.14 19.56 -11.29
CA LEU A 161 -3.57 19.15 -10.00
C LEU A 161 -2.37 20.02 -9.60
N TYR A 162 -1.61 20.52 -10.57
CA TYR A 162 -0.60 21.55 -10.36
C TYR A 162 -1.26 22.94 -10.33
N PRO A 163 -0.69 23.89 -9.58
CA PRO A 163 -1.08 25.29 -9.70
C PRO A 163 -0.99 25.80 -11.15
N LYS A 164 -1.72 26.87 -11.46
CA LYS A 164 -1.72 27.47 -12.80
C LYS A 164 -0.29 27.83 -13.25
N GLY A 165 0.04 27.44 -14.47
CA GLY A 165 1.36 27.69 -15.08
C GLY A 165 2.44 26.71 -14.71
N LEU A 166 2.16 25.71 -13.87
CA LEU A 166 3.12 24.67 -13.49
C LEU A 166 2.76 23.33 -14.11
N ALA A 167 3.78 22.52 -14.37
CA ALA A 167 3.71 21.16 -14.87
C ALA A 167 4.63 20.22 -14.06
N TYR A 168 4.72 18.95 -14.43
CA TYR A 168 5.61 18.00 -13.76
C TYR A 168 7.08 18.46 -13.73
N SER A 169 7.58 19.06 -14.80
CA SER A 169 8.94 19.58 -14.89
C SER A 169 9.25 20.68 -13.86
N ASP A 170 8.22 21.41 -13.41
CA ASP A 170 8.34 22.51 -12.45
C ASP A 170 8.17 22.05 -11.01
N ALA A 171 7.69 20.82 -10.78
CA ALA A 171 7.34 20.31 -9.46
C ALA A 171 8.52 20.34 -8.48
N GLY A 172 9.73 20.04 -8.94
CA GLY A 172 10.94 20.05 -8.13
C GLY A 172 11.38 21.45 -7.68
N THR A 173 11.01 22.51 -8.40
CA THR A 173 11.29 23.90 -8.04
C THR A 173 10.19 24.52 -7.19
N ALA A 174 8.94 24.17 -7.43
CA ALA A 174 7.77 24.73 -6.73
C ALA A 174 7.42 23.97 -5.43
N TYR A 175 7.84 22.73 -5.28
CA TYR A 175 7.51 21.85 -4.16
C TYR A 175 8.78 21.13 -3.66
N SER A 176 8.76 20.65 -2.42
CA SER A 176 9.86 19.88 -1.81
C SER A 176 10.10 18.48 -2.42
N GLY A 177 9.49 18.16 -3.54
CA GLY A 177 9.62 16.90 -4.28
C GLY A 177 8.79 16.90 -5.55
N ALA A 178 9.01 15.90 -6.41
CA ALA A 178 8.23 15.73 -7.62
C ALA A 178 6.85 15.14 -7.31
N TYR A 179 5.80 15.75 -7.86
CA TYR A 179 4.40 15.32 -7.71
C TYR A 179 3.92 14.66 -8.99
N LEU A 180 3.29 13.48 -8.89
CA LEU A 180 2.89 12.73 -10.07
C LEU A 180 1.66 11.85 -9.78
N GLY A 181 0.81 11.72 -10.79
CA GLY A 181 -0.37 10.87 -10.77
C GLY A 181 -1.36 11.28 -9.67
N THR A 182 -2.18 10.35 -9.26
CA THR A 182 -3.13 10.55 -8.17
C THR A 182 -2.53 10.28 -6.78
N ILE A 183 -1.32 9.72 -6.71
CA ILE A 183 -0.59 9.48 -5.46
C ILE A 183 0.06 10.77 -4.95
N GLY A 184 0.50 11.63 -5.87
CA GLY A 184 1.01 12.95 -5.57
C GLY A 184 2.47 13.04 -5.12
N ASN A 185 3.20 11.94 -5.15
CA ASN A 185 4.65 11.90 -4.89
C ASN A 185 5.27 10.75 -5.68
N THR A 186 6.39 10.99 -6.34
CA THR A 186 7.07 10.00 -7.20
C THR A 186 7.55 8.79 -6.41
N ASP A 187 8.10 8.98 -5.20
CA ASP A 187 8.62 7.87 -4.38
C ASP A 187 7.48 6.98 -3.87
N LEU A 188 6.37 7.60 -3.44
CA LEU A 188 5.18 6.87 -3.01
C LEU A 188 4.52 6.14 -4.19
N LEU A 189 4.46 6.77 -5.36
CA LEU A 189 3.96 6.11 -6.57
C LEU A 189 4.84 4.91 -6.95
N ALA A 190 6.16 5.06 -6.88
CA ALA A 190 7.11 3.97 -7.09
C ALA A 190 6.90 2.82 -6.09
N ALA A 191 6.67 3.13 -4.81
CA ALA A 191 6.38 2.13 -3.78
C ALA A 191 5.07 1.37 -4.07
N VAL A 192 4.01 2.07 -4.51
CA VAL A 192 2.75 1.42 -4.94
C VAL A 192 2.99 0.51 -6.14
N MET A 193 3.84 0.90 -7.09
CA MET A 193 4.18 0.07 -8.25
C MET A 193 4.91 -1.21 -7.86
N CYS A 194 5.77 -1.18 -6.84
CA CYS A 194 6.44 -2.38 -6.31
C CYS A 194 5.46 -3.43 -5.76
N VAL A 195 4.25 -3.01 -5.35
CA VAL A 195 3.17 -3.90 -4.91
C VAL A 195 2.25 -4.28 -6.09
N ALA A 196 1.93 -3.33 -6.95
CA ALA A 196 1.00 -3.51 -8.06
C ALA A 196 1.55 -4.47 -9.13
N VAL A 197 2.83 -4.33 -9.49
CA VAL A 197 3.47 -5.15 -10.53
C VAL A 197 3.41 -6.65 -10.22
N PRO A 198 3.87 -7.16 -9.07
CA PRO A 198 3.74 -8.58 -8.75
C PRO A 198 2.29 -9.05 -8.64
N ALA A 199 1.38 -8.22 -8.14
CA ALA A 199 -0.02 -8.55 -8.03
C ALA A 199 -0.68 -8.73 -9.42
N PHE A 200 -0.42 -7.82 -10.36
CA PHE A 200 -0.96 -7.91 -11.72
C PHE A 200 -0.30 -9.04 -12.52
N PHE A 201 1.00 -9.24 -12.37
CA PHE A 201 1.70 -10.36 -12.99
C PHE A 201 1.13 -11.70 -12.51
N TYR A 202 0.95 -11.88 -11.19
CA TYR A 202 0.32 -13.07 -10.62
C TYR A 202 -1.13 -13.24 -11.11
N GLY A 203 -1.91 -12.17 -11.12
CA GLY A 203 -3.30 -12.18 -11.58
C GLY A 203 -3.43 -12.55 -13.06
N ALA A 204 -2.60 -11.97 -13.92
CA ALA A 204 -2.59 -12.28 -15.35
C ALA A 204 -2.20 -13.74 -15.60
N TRP A 205 -1.17 -14.20 -14.94
CA TRP A 205 -0.60 -15.53 -15.17
C TRP A 205 -1.36 -16.65 -14.45
N LYS A 206 -1.43 -16.57 -13.10
CA LYS A 206 -1.95 -17.66 -12.27
C LYS A 206 -3.48 -17.69 -12.25
N LEU A 207 -4.12 -16.52 -12.23
CA LEU A 207 -5.57 -16.40 -12.21
C LEU A 207 -6.19 -16.30 -13.61
N ARG A 208 -5.36 -16.37 -14.68
CA ARG A 208 -5.78 -16.29 -16.09
C ARG A 208 -6.55 -15.03 -16.44
N ARG A 209 -6.28 -13.91 -15.75
CA ARG A 209 -6.90 -12.60 -16.01
C ARG A 209 -6.01 -11.77 -16.92
N CYS A 210 -5.98 -12.13 -18.21
CA CYS A 210 -5.05 -11.55 -19.20
C CYS A 210 -5.15 -10.02 -19.33
N TRP A 211 -6.32 -9.42 -19.06
CA TRP A 211 -6.48 -7.98 -19.12
C TRP A 211 -5.58 -7.23 -18.12
N LEU A 212 -5.16 -7.88 -17.02
CA LEU A 212 -4.21 -7.32 -16.04
C LEU A 212 -2.80 -7.08 -16.61
N LEU A 213 -2.52 -7.57 -17.83
CA LEU A 213 -1.33 -7.17 -18.57
C LEU A 213 -1.36 -5.68 -18.94
N VAL A 214 -2.55 -5.07 -19.08
CA VAL A 214 -2.67 -3.63 -19.35
C VAL A 214 -2.16 -2.80 -18.17
N PRO A 215 -2.69 -2.89 -16.96
CA PRO A 215 -2.13 -2.16 -15.82
C PRO A 215 -0.70 -2.57 -15.51
N LEU A 216 -0.29 -3.82 -15.73
CA LEU A 216 1.09 -4.26 -15.57
C LEU A 216 2.05 -3.48 -16.47
N THR A 217 1.76 -3.42 -17.78
CA THR A 217 2.60 -2.69 -18.75
C THR A 217 2.62 -1.19 -18.47
N LEU A 218 1.49 -0.60 -18.09
CA LEU A 218 1.41 0.81 -17.71
C LEU A 218 2.26 1.10 -16.46
N CYS A 219 2.18 0.26 -15.41
CA CYS A 219 2.99 0.41 -14.21
C CYS A 219 4.50 0.33 -14.51
N VAL A 220 4.92 -0.66 -15.31
CA VAL A 220 6.33 -0.79 -15.71
C VAL A 220 6.78 0.42 -16.53
N THR A 221 5.97 0.89 -17.48
CA THR A 221 6.28 2.07 -18.30
C THR A 221 6.45 3.32 -17.45
N VAL A 222 5.52 3.58 -16.53
CA VAL A 222 5.63 4.73 -15.62
C VAL A 222 6.84 4.60 -14.70
N SER A 223 7.12 3.41 -14.14
CA SER A 223 8.30 3.18 -13.29
C SER A 223 9.61 3.51 -14.03
N VAL A 224 9.73 3.08 -15.29
CA VAL A 224 10.91 3.39 -16.14
C VAL A 224 11.01 4.88 -16.44
N ARG A 225 9.88 5.53 -16.76
CA ARG A 225 9.83 6.97 -17.08
C ARG A 225 10.12 7.86 -15.87
N MET A 226 9.68 7.48 -14.69
CA MET A 226 9.97 8.18 -13.42
C MET A 226 11.45 8.10 -13.03
N ASN A 227 12.12 7.01 -13.40
CA ASN A 227 13.54 6.75 -13.11
C ASN A 227 13.90 6.84 -11.60
N VAL A 228 12.99 6.42 -10.72
CA VAL A 228 13.27 6.30 -9.28
C VAL A 228 14.01 5.00 -9.03
N SER A 229 15.28 5.04 -8.65
CA SER A 229 16.17 3.86 -8.55
C SER A 229 15.61 2.75 -7.65
N ALA A 230 15.10 3.10 -6.48
CA ALA A 230 14.48 2.14 -5.55
C ALA A 230 13.21 1.51 -6.16
N GLY A 231 12.40 2.32 -6.87
CA GLY A 231 11.21 1.85 -7.57
C GLY A 231 11.52 0.91 -8.74
N LEU A 232 12.56 1.20 -9.51
CA LEU A 232 13.02 0.32 -10.60
C LEU A 232 13.48 -1.03 -10.07
N LEU A 233 14.29 -1.02 -9.00
CA LEU A 233 14.74 -2.26 -8.36
C LEU A 233 13.56 -3.07 -7.78
N GLY A 234 12.64 -2.40 -7.09
CA GLY A 234 11.44 -3.03 -6.55
C GLY A 234 10.50 -3.58 -7.64
N THR A 235 10.34 -2.86 -8.75
CA THR A 235 9.57 -3.32 -9.92
C THR A 235 10.21 -4.56 -10.57
N ALA A 236 11.53 -4.56 -10.75
CA ALA A 236 12.27 -5.71 -11.27
C ALA A 236 12.15 -6.93 -10.34
N ALA A 237 12.32 -6.72 -9.03
CA ALA A 237 12.12 -7.77 -8.04
C ALA A 237 10.68 -8.30 -8.05
N GLY A 238 9.70 -7.41 -8.19
CA GLY A 238 8.28 -7.75 -8.31
C GLY A 238 7.92 -8.62 -9.51
N LEU A 239 8.65 -8.53 -10.61
CA LEU A 239 8.50 -9.42 -11.77
C LEU A 239 9.12 -10.81 -11.52
N VAL A 240 10.18 -10.88 -10.72
CA VAL A 240 10.91 -12.12 -10.45
C VAL A 240 10.28 -12.93 -9.29
N LEU A 241 9.81 -12.24 -8.25
CA LEU A 241 9.25 -12.89 -7.04
C LEU A 241 8.09 -13.88 -7.28
N PRO A 242 7.15 -13.63 -8.22
CA PRO A 242 6.07 -14.58 -8.50
C PRO A 242 6.49 -15.83 -9.30
N LEU A 243 7.67 -15.82 -9.94
CA LEU A 243 8.13 -16.93 -10.80
C LEU A 243 8.14 -18.30 -10.09
N PRO A 244 8.62 -18.43 -8.83
CA PRO A 244 8.59 -19.71 -8.14
C PRO A 244 7.19 -20.29 -7.95
N LEU A 245 6.15 -19.46 -7.90
CA LEU A 245 4.77 -19.91 -7.74
C LEU A 245 4.24 -20.69 -8.93
N ALA A 246 4.90 -20.59 -10.09
CA ALA A 246 4.56 -21.35 -11.29
C ALA A 246 5.20 -22.74 -11.33
N LEU A 247 6.22 -22.98 -10.52
CA LEU A 247 6.99 -24.22 -10.55
C LEU A 247 6.36 -25.27 -9.65
N ASP A 248 6.64 -26.54 -9.95
CA ASP A 248 6.30 -27.68 -9.09
C ASP A 248 6.91 -27.53 -7.70
N GLU A 249 6.30 -28.15 -6.69
CA GLU A 249 6.64 -27.91 -5.29
C GLU A 249 8.14 -28.17 -4.95
N LYS A 250 8.74 -29.21 -5.57
CA LYS A 250 10.17 -29.50 -5.38
C LYS A 250 11.08 -28.43 -5.98
N LYS A 251 10.77 -27.94 -7.18
CA LYS A 251 11.53 -26.89 -7.87
C LYS A 251 11.28 -25.51 -7.26
N ARG A 252 10.08 -25.28 -6.73
CA ARG A 252 9.66 -24.00 -6.10
C ARG A 252 10.53 -23.66 -4.90
N ARG A 253 10.83 -24.62 -4.00
CA ARG A 253 11.69 -24.36 -2.83
C ARG A 253 13.10 -23.93 -3.24
N ALA A 254 13.71 -24.65 -4.18
CA ALA A 254 15.04 -24.30 -4.69
C ALA A 254 15.05 -22.93 -5.37
N ALA A 255 14.08 -22.64 -6.25
CA ALA A 255 13.95 -21.36 -6.94
C ALA A 255 13.72 -20.21 -5.95
N THR A 256 12.90 -20.39 -4.91
CA THR A 256 12.67 -19.37 -3.87
C THR A 256 13.96 -19.06 -3.10
N ILE A 257 14.75 -20.08 -2.75
CA ILE A 257 16.03 -19.90 -2.04
C ILE A 257 17.03 -19.16 -2.95
N ILE A 258 17.14 -19.57 -4.21
CA ILE A 258 18.06 -18.94 -5.18
C ILE A 258 17.69 -17.47 -5.41
N ILE A 259 16.40 -17.19 -5.69
CA ILE A 259 15.92 -15.82 -5.93
C ILE A 259 16.09 -14.98 -4.66
N GLY A 260 15.73 -15.50 -3.49
CA GLY A 260 15.92 -14.82 -2.22
C GLY A 260 17.39 -14.51 -1.94
N GLY A 261 18.28 -15.45 -2.21
CA GLY A 261 19.72 -15.28 -2.07
C GLY A 261 20.28 -14.21 -3.03
N VAL A 262 19.85 -14.21 -4.30
CA VAL A 262 20.27 -13.20 -5.29
C VAL A 262 19.76 -11.80 -4.90
N LEU A 263 18.51 -11.68 -4.47
CA LEU A 263 17.95 -10.38 -4.03
C LEU A 263 18.66 -9.88 -2.76
N LEU A 264 18.96 -10.76 -1.81
CA LEU A 264 19.70 -10.40 -0.61
C LEU A 264 21.14 -9.98 -0.95
N ALA A 265 21.81 -10.70 -1.84
CA ALA A 265 23.16 -10.34 -2.29
C ALA A 265 23.16 -8.98 -3.04
N ALA A 266 22.19 -8.73 -3.91
CA ALA A 266 22.01 -7.45 -4.58
C ALA A 266 21.76 -6.32 -3.58
N PHE A 267 20.90 -6.53 -2.58
CA PHE A 267 20.65 -5.57 -1.51
C PHE A 267 21.94 -5.25 -0.73
N LEU A 268 22.68 -6.28 -0.29
CA LEU A 268 23.93 -6.11 0.44
C LEU A 268 25.03 -5.45 -0.39
N ALA A 269 25.05 -5.65 -1.70
CA ALA A 269 26.00 -4.99 -2.60
C ALA A 269 25.69 -3.49 -2.80
N VAL A 270 24.42 -3.10 -2.80
CA VAL A 270 24.00 -1.70 -2.99
C VAL A 270 24.09 -0.90 -1.68
N PHE A 271 23.85 -1.54 -0.54
CA PHE A 271 23.80 -0.88 0.76
C PHE A 271 25.12 -0.15 1.17
N PRO A 272 26.32 -0.72 0.97
CA PRO A 272 27.58 -0.02 1.29
C PRO A 272 27.87 1.19 0.39
N VAL A 273 27.40 1.18 -0.86
CA VAL A 273 27.65 2.27 -1.82
C VAL A 273 26.94 3.56 -1.40
N SER A 274 25.74 3.44 -0.81
CA SER A 274 24.99 4.61 -0.32
C SER A 274 25.66 5.30 0.86
N TYR A 275 26.41 4.60 1.70
CA TYR A 275 27.11 5.17 2.86
C TYR A 275 28.42 5.89 2.50
N THR A 276 29.06 5.53 1.38
CA THR A 276 30.32 6.18 0.96
C THR A 276 30.10 7.53 0.30
N HIS A 277 28.94 7.77 -0.33
CA HIS A 277 28.60 9.07 -0.93
C HIS A 277 28.12 10.13 0.06
N LEU A 278 27.83 9.76 1.32
CA LEU A 278 27.45 10.71 2.37
C LEU A 278 28.66 11.26 3.16
N ARG A 279 29.90 10.82 2.86
CA ARG A 279 31.14 11.28 3.50
C ARG A 279 32.08 12.08 2.59
N ALA A 280 31.69 12.37 1.37
CA ALA A 280 32.39 13.27 0.44
C ALA A 280 31.58 14.56 0.26
#